data_baf59ae015f785c3ff6e893eb6465050
#
_entry.id   baf59ae015f785c3ff6e893eb6465050
#
_cell.length_a   1.000
_cell.length_b   1.000
_cell.length_c   1.000
_cell.angle_alpha   90.00
_cell.angle_beta   90.00
_cell.angle_gamma   90.00
#
_symmetry.space_group_name_H-M   'P 1'
#
loop_
_entity.id
_entity.type
_entity.pdbx_description
1 polymer ?
#
loop_
_entity_poly.entity_id
_entity_poly.type
_entity_poly.pdbx_seq_one_letter_code
_entity_poly.pdbx_strand_id
1 'polypeptide(L)'
;MTRLRLPSRIRTLTSRTPLDPYILLLLATVGLAALLPARGTGAEIASGASTAAVALLFFLYGARLSTREALDGLKHWRLHVTVLACTFVVFPLLGLAARGLVPFLLTEPLYRGLLFLTLVPSTIQSSIAFTSMARGNVPAAICAGSFSSLAGLVLTPLLAALLLGGSGGGVSADSVVRIVAQLLVPFLAGQLLRRRLGPFLTRHRRALGLADRGAILLVVYTAFSAGMVQGIWHQVGAARLGALLAVEAALLTVMLLLSWYGAKALGFGRADRIAIQFAGSKKSLAAGLPMASVLFGAHASMAVLPLMLFHQMQLMVCAVIARRRSHDPVPEGEVSETGSRTGSRTGSETGSETGPAPALTGPRRGGSSRSGAGTATRSG
;
A
#
# COMPACT_ATOMS: atom_id res chain seq x y z
N MET A 1 -3.45 35.20 0.86
CA MET A 1 -3.59 33.75 0.59
C MET A 1 -4.78 33.23 1.39
N THR A 2 -5.94 33.28 0.81
CA THR A 2 -7.24 32.97 1.44
C THR A 2 -7.39 31.46 1.60
N ARG A 3 -7.37 30.97 2.83
CA ARG A 3 -7.69 29.56 3.13
C ARG A 3 -9.19 29.36 2.84
N LEU A 4 -9.51 28.63 1.78
CA LEU A 4 -10.86 28.12 1.55
C LEU A 4 -11.26 27.26 2.75
N ARG A 5 -12.06 27.83 3.66
CA ARG A 5 -12.73 27.10 4.75
C ARG A 5 -13.89 26.34 4.13
N LEU A 6 -13.74 25.05 3.94
CA LEU A 6 -14.88 24.18 3.64
C LEU A 6 -15.95 24.35 4.71
N PRO A 7 -17.24 24.46 4.35
CA PRO A 7 -18.32 24.64 5.31
C PRO A 7 -18.36 23.48 6.31
N SER A 8 -18.58 23.82 7.58
CA SER A 8 -18.56 22.89 8.71
C SER A 8 -19.45 21.65 8.56
N ARG A 9 -20.53 21.77 7.79
CA ARG A 9 -21.44 20.64 7.48
C ARG A 9 -20.81 19.51 6.66
N ILE A 10 -19.84 19.82 5.78
CA ILE A 10 -19.12 18.78 5.02
C ILE A 10 -18.11 18.05 5.92
N ARG A 11 -17.53 18.75 6.89
CA ARG A 11 -16.55 18.18 7.84
C ARG A 11 -17.21 17.23 8.86
N THR A 12 -18.47 17.42 9.18
CA THR A 12 -19.24 16.56 10.11
C THR A 12 -19.81 15.32 9.45
N LEU A 13 -20.06 15.34 8.12
CA LEU A 13 -20.49 14.16 7.36
C LEU A 13 -19.34 13.16 7.16
N THR A 14 -18.09 13.62 6.96
CA THR A 14 -16.93 12.76 6.78
C THR A 14 -16.43 12.09 8.07
N SER A 15 -16.82 12.62 9.25
CA SER A 15 -16.46 12.03 10.55
C SER A 15 -17.37 10.87 10.97
N ARG A 16 -18.49 10.64 10.32
CA ARG A 16 -19.45 9.56 10.64
C ARG A 16 -19.42 8.38 9.67
N THR A 17 -18.82 8.51 8.48
CA THR A 17 -18.68 7.41 7.53
C THR A 17 -17.28 6.79 7.65
N PRO A 18 -17.17 5.48 7.83
CA PRO A 18 -15.86 4.78 7.85
C PRO A 18 -15.21 4.72 6.47
N LEU A 19 -15.79 5.40 5.47
CA LEU A 19 -15.30 5.40 4.09
C LEU A 19 -14.24 6.49 3.90
N ASP A 20 -13.10 6.10 3.34
CA ASP A 20 -12.05 7.02 2.92
C ASP A 20 -12.62 7.99 1.86
N PRO A 21 -12.43 9.32 1.98
CA PRO A 21 -12.86 10.31 0.99
C PRO A 21 -12.39 10.00 -0.44
N TYR A 22 -11.25 9.34 -0.60
CA TYR A 22 -10.74 8.91 -1.89
C TYR A 22 -11.60 7.80 -2.53
N ILE A 23 -12.15 6.90 -1.72
CA ILE A 23 -13.06 5.85 -2.20
C ILE A 23 -14.38 6.46 -2.67
N LEU A 24 -14.91 7.47 -1.94
CA LEU A 24 -16.09 8.20 -2.39
C LEU A 24 -15.83 8.88 -3.75
N LEU A 25 -14.63 9.42 -3.94
CA LEU A 25 -14.24 10.04 -5.21
C LEU A 25 -14.12 9.00 -6.34
N LEU A 26 -13.60 7.79 -6.05
CA LEU A 26 -13.58 6.67 -7.00
C LEU A 26 -14.99 6.24 -7.40
N LEU A 27 -15.91 6.09 -6.43
CA LEU A 27 -17.31 5.75 -6.70
C LEU A 27 -18.03 6.85 -7.48
N ALA A 28 -17.77 8.11 -7.16
CA ALA A 28 -18.29 9.25 -7.92
C ALA A 28 -17.76 9.24 -9.37
N THR A 29 -16.51 8.86 -9.59
CA THR A 29 -15.93 8.71 -10.92
C THR A 29 -16.59 7.58 -11.71
N VAL A 30 -16.90 6.46 -11.07
CA VAL A 30 -17.70 5.37 -11.67
C VAL A 30 -19.09 5.85 -12.03
N GLY A 31 -19.77 6.58 -11.12
CA GLY A 31 -21.07 7.21 -11.37
C GLY A 31 -21.03 8.20 -12.55
N LEU A 32 -19.96 9.02 -12.62
CA LEU A 32 -19.75 9.93 -13.75
C LEU A 32 -19.57 9.17 -15.07
N ALA A 33 -18.79 8.10 -15.08
CA ALA A 33 -18.60 7.24 -16.25
C ALA A 33 -19.92 6.56 -16.69
N ALA A 34 -20.81 6.26 -15.73
CA ALA A 34 -22.11 5.69 -16.02
C ALA A 34 -23.09 6.72 -16.64
N LEU A 35 -23.07 7.96 -16.15
CA LEU A 35 -23.96 9.02 -16.61
C LEU A 35 -23.45 9.69 -17.91
N LEU A 36 -22.14 9.88 -18.02
CA LEU A 36 -21.48 10.58 -19.12
C LEU A 36 -20.29 9.74 -19.62
N PRO A 37 -20.54 8.59 -20.27
CA PRO A 37 -19.45 7.78 -20.80
C PRO A 37 -18.77 8.46 -21.98
N ALA A 38 -17.45 8.44 -22.02
CA ALA A 38 -16.66 8.95 -23.13
C ALA A 38 -16.96 8.14 -24.40
N ARG A 39 -17.27 8.82 -25.50
CA ARG A 39 -17.63 8.23 -26.82
C ARG A 39 -16.87 8.92 -27.94
N GLY A 40 -16.70 8.23 -29.08
CA GLY A 40 -16.03 8.79 -30.28
C GLY A 40 -14.64 9.35 -29.95
N THR A 41 -14.32 10.54 -30.47
CA THR A 41 -13.04 11.23 -30.25
C THR A 41 -12.75 11.47 -28.74
N GLY A 42 -13.78 11.69 -27.92
CA GLY A 42 -13.63 11.82 -26.47
C GLY A 42 -13.10 10.55 -25.83
N ALA A 43 -13.49 9.37 -26.29
CA ALA A 43 -12.94 8.08 -25.82
C ALA A 43 -11.49 7.89 -26.24
N GLU A 44 -11.12 8.29 -27.44
CA GLU A 44 -9.73 8.22 -27.93
C GLU A 44 -8.80 9.12 -27.10
N ILE A 45 -9.21 10.37 -26.86
CA ILE A 45 -8.45 11.31 -26.03
C ILE A 45 -8.33 10.77 -24.61
N ALA A 46 -9.41 10.28 -24.00
CA ALA A 46 -9.40 9.73 -22.65
C ALA A 46 -8.50 8.48 -22.56
N SER A 47 -8.51 7.62 -23.57
CA SER A 47 -7.62 6.44 -23.66
C SER A 47 -6.15 6.84 -23.76
N GLY A 48 -5.80 7.78 -24.62
CA GLY A 48 -4.45 8.32 -24.76
C GLY A 48 -3.96 8.96 -23.44
N ALA A 49 -4.80 9.79 -22.83
CA ALA A 49 -4.50 10.43 -21.55
C ALA A 49 -4.35 9.38 -20.42
N SER A 50 -5.17 8.31 -20.42
CA SER A 50 -5.05 7.19 -19.46
C SER A 50 -3.72 6.47 -19.63
N THR A 51 -3.28 6.20 -20.84
CA THR A 51 -1.99 5.57 -21.12
C THR A 51 -0.83 6.42 -20.63
N ALA A 52 -0.87 7.73 -20.88
CA ALA A 52 0.13 8.67 -20.35
C ALA A 52 0.10 8.74 -18.82
N ALA A 53 -1.08 8.72 -18.21
CA ALA A 53 -1.26 8.70 -16.76
C ALA A 53 -0.67 7.43 -16.13
N VAL A 54 -0.86 6.26 -16.76
CA VAL A 54 -0.25 4.99 -16.34
C VAL A 54 1.27 5.09 -16.37
N ALA A 55 1.84 5.57 -17.47
CA ALA A 55 3.29 5.74 -17.60
C ALA A 55 3.84 6.71 -16.52
N LEU A 56 3.14 7.82 -16.27
CA LEU A 56 3.49 8.77 -15.20
C LEU A 56 3.45 8.11 -13.81
N LEU A 57 2.42 7.30 -13.52
CA LEU A 57 2.30 6.59 -12.25
C LEU A 57 3.50 5.66 -12.01
N PHE A 58 3.84 4.83 -12.99
CA PHE A 58 4.97 3.91 -12.86
C PHE A 58 6.31 4.64 -12.80
N PHE A 59 6.48 5.73 -13.54
CA PHE A 59 7.64 6.62 -13.42
C PHE A 59 7.77 7.19 -11.98
N LEU A 60 6.69 7.70 -11.41
CA LEU A 60 6.70 8.23 -10.05
C LEU A 60 6.92 7.13 -9.00
N TYR A 61 6.42 5.91 -9.22
CA TYR A 61 6.71 4.77 -8.34
C TYR A 61 8.20 4.43 -8.38
N GLY A 62 8.82 4.38 -9.57
CA GLY A 62 10.25 4.20 -9.72
C GLY A 62 11.06 5.31 -9.03
N ALA A 63 10.70 6.56 -9.24
CA ALA A 63 11.41 7.71 -8.68
C ALA A 63 11.33 7.80 -7.15
N ARG A 64 10.27 7.25 -6.52
CA ARG A 64 10.07 7.28 -5.07
C ARG A 64 10.67 6.07 -4.35
N LEU A 65 10.91 4.97 -5.05
CA LEU A 65 11.38 3.74 -4.41
C LEU A 65 12.81 3.88 -3.91
N SER A 66 13.03 3.64 -2.60
CA SER A 66 14.35 3.66 -1.98
C SER A 66 15.10 2.35 -2.19
N THR A 67 16.19 2.37 -2.96
CA THR A 67 17.10 1.21 -3.10
C THR A 67 17.74 0.80 -1.78
N ARG A 68 17.98 1.76 -0.86
CA ARG A 68 18.55 1.48 0.44
C ARG A 68 17.57 0.73 1.35
N GLU A 69 16.29 1.14 1.37
CA GLU A 69 15.23 0.42 2.09
C GLU A 69 15.03 -1.00 1.54
N ALA A 70 15.15 -1.17 0.21
CA ALA A 70 15.10 -2.48 -0.41
C ALA A 70 16.28 -3.37 0.04
N LEU A 71 17.50 -2.83 0.13
CA LEU A 71 18.70 -3.59 0.57
C LEU A 71 18.67 -3.90 2.07
N ASP A 72 18.23 -2.96 2.91
CA ASP A 72 18.10 -3.17 4.36
C ASP A 72 17.04 -4.24 4.69
N GLY A 73 16.02 -4.38 3.82
CA GLY A 73 15.00 -5.42 3.92
C GLY A 73 15.55 -6.84 3.70
N LEU A 74 16.65 -7.04 2.98
CA LEU A 74 17.22 -8.37 2.70
C LEU A 74 17.60 -9.15 3.97
N LYS A 75 17.84 -8.48 5.10
CA LYS A 75 18.14 -9.14 6.38
C LYS A 75 16.98 -10.02 6.88
N HIS A 76 15.73 -9.69 6.53
CA HIS A 76 14.53 -10.47 6.88
C HIS A 76 13.97 -11.26 5.70
N TRP A 77 14.85 -11.88 4.88
CA TRP A 77 14.48 -12.56 3.63
C TRP A 77 13.34 -13.58 3.79
N ARG A 78 13.32 -14.35 4.91
CA ARG A 78 12.26 -15.33 5.19
C ARG A 78 10.88 -14.68 5.24
N LEU A 79 10.75 -13.51 5.88
CA LEU A 79 9.50 -12.75 5.95
C LEU A 79 9.06 -12.27 4.55
N HIS A 80 10.01 -11.73 3.78
CA HIS A 80 9.70 -11.21 2.44
C HIS A 80 9.30 -12.32 1.47
N VAL A 81 9.99 -13.44 1.49
CA VAL A 81 9.62 -14.63 0.70
C VAL A 81 8.25 -15.15 1.12
N THR A 82 7.92 -15.18 2.41
CA THR A 82 6.59 -15.58 2.89
C THR A 82 5.49 -14.64 2.36
N VAL A 83 5.70 -13.32 2.40
CA VAL A 83 4.75 -12.35 1.85
C VAL A 83 4.61 -12.48 0.34
N LEU A 84 5.72 -12.67 -0.40
CA LEU A 84 5.69 -12.89 -1.84
C LEU A 84 4.98 -14.20 -2.21
N ALA A 85 5.22 -15.27 -1.45
CA ALA A 85 4.53 -16.55 -1.62
C ALA A 85 3.01 -16.40 -1.36
N CYS A 86 2.60 -15.72 -0.29
CA CYS A 86 1.20 -15.39 -0.05
C CYS A 86 0.60 -14.63 -1.24
N THR A 87 1.30 -13.62 -1.75
CA THR A 87 0.79 -12.70 -2.77
C THR A 87 0.74 -13.32 -4.17
N PHE A 88 1.80 -14.04 -4.59
CA PHE A 88 1.97 -14.50 -5.98
C PHE A 88 1.87 -16.02 -6.16
N VAL A 89 1.71 -16.78 -5.08
CA VAL A 89 1.48 -18.22 -5.15
C VAL A 89 0.14 -18.59 -4.52
N VAL A 90 -0.04 -18.33 -3.22
CA VAL A 90 -1.26 -18.76 -2.50
C VAL A 90 -2.50 -18.06 -3.03
N PHE A 91 -2.49 -16.75 -3.20
CA PHE A 91 -3.62 -16.03 -3.79
C PHE A 91 -4.00 -16.52 -5.19
N PRO A 92 -3.07 -16.63 -6.16
CA PRO A 92 -3.37 -17.17 -7.47
C PRO A 92 -3.93 -18.59 -7.44
N LEU A 93 -3.41 -19.47 -6.58
CA LEU A 93 -3.94 -20.83 -6.41
C LEU A 93 -5.39 -20.83 -5.92
N LEU A 94 -5.72 -19.95 -4.96
CA LEU A 94 -7.11 -19.77 -4.52
C LEU A 94 -7.99 -19.18 -5.63
N GLY A 95 -7.46 -18.24 -6.43
CA GLY A 95 -8.12 -17.71 -7.61
C GLY A 95 -8.40 -18.78 -8.65
N LEU A 96 -7.45 -19.67 -8.90
CA LEU A 96 -7.64 -20.83 -9.79
C LEU A 96 -8.67 -21.82 -9.23
N ALA A 97 -8.65 -22.08 -7.93
CA ALA A 97 -9.66 -22.94 -7.29
C ALA A 97 -11.08 -22.37 -7.43
N ALA A 98 -11.24 -21.04 -7.46
CA ALA A 98 -12.52 -20.40 -7.70
C ALA A 98 -13.08 -20.65 -9.12
N ARG A 99 -12.29 -21.23 -10.05
CA ARG A 99 -12.78 -21.67 -11.36
C ARG A 99 -13.97 -22.64 -11.26
N GLY A 100 -13.99 -23.48 -10.22
CA GLY A 100 -15.09 -24.39 -9.97
C GLY A 100 -16.44 -23.71 -9.68
N LEU A 101 -16.46 -22.39 -9.45
CA LEU A 101 -17.68 -21.62 -9.23
C LEU A 101 -18.33 -21.10 -10.53
N VAL A 102 -17.66 -21.28 -11.67
CA VAL A 102 -18.16 -20.91 -13.01
C VAL A 102 -18.87 -22.13 -13.63
N PRO A 103 -20.05 -21.97 -14.24
CA PRO A 103 -20.83 -20.73 -14.41
C PRO A 103 -21.87 -20.49 -13.29
N PHE A 104 -21.90 -21.31 -12.25
CA PHE A 104 -22.97 -21.35 -11.25
C PHE A 104 -23.10 -20.05 -10.43
N LEU A 105 -22.00 -19.60 -9.83
CA LEU A 105 -21.94 -18.40 -8.98
C LEU A 105 -21.36 -17.21 -9.73
N LEU A 106 -20.33 -17.43 -10.55
CA LEU A 106 -19.63 -16.38 -11.29
C LEU A 106 -19.78 -16.57 -12.80
N THR A 107 -19.89 -15.44 -13.51
CA THR A 107 -19.75 -15.46 -14.97
C THR A 107 -18.27 -15.49 -15.34
N GLU A 108 -17.93 -15.97 -16.55
CA GLU A 108 -16.54 -15.98 -17.03
C GLU A 108 -15.84 -14.62 -16.94
N PRO A 109 -16.46 -13.49 -17.32
CA PRO A 109 -15.82 -12.17 -17.17
C PRO A 109 -15.55 -11.80 -15.70
N LEU A 110 -16.48 -12.08 -14.78
CA LEU A 110 -16.29 -11.81 -13.34
C LEU A 110 -15.20 -12.70 -12.75
N TYR A 111 -15.15 -13.97 -13.14
CA TYR A 111 -14.09 -14.88 -12.74
C TYR A 111 -12.71 -14.40 -13.22
N ARG A 112 -12.60 -13.98 -14.47
CA ARG A 112 -11.35 -13.42 -15.01
C ARG A 112 -10.90 -12.18 -14.24
N GLY A 113 -11.83 -11.32 -13.85
CA GLY A 113 -11.55 -10.18 -12.98
C GLY A 113 -11.13 -10.59 -11.57
N LEU A 114 -11.79 -11.60 -10.97
CA LEU A 114 -11.41 -12.18 -9.69
C LEU A 114 -10.02 -12.84 -9.76
N LEU A 115 -9.73 -13.59 -10.81
CA LEU A 115 -8.41 -14.18 -11.01
C LEU A 115 -7.35 -13.08 -11.14
N PHE A 116 -7.60 -12.04 -11.94
CA PHE A 116 -6.70 -10.89 -12.05
C PHE A 116 -6.44 -10.23 -10.68
N LEU A 117 -7.47 -10.01 -9.88
CA LEU A 117 -7.35 -9.52 -8.51
C LEU A 117 -6.31 -10.34 -7.70
N THR A 118 -6.29 -11.66 -7.86
CA THR A 118 -5.35 -12.52 -7.13
C THR A 118 -3.90 -12.37 -7.58
N LEU A 119 -3.65 -11.84 -8.79
CA LEU A 119 -2.33 -11.65 -9.38
C LEU A 119 -1.71 -10.30 -9.05
N VAL A 120 -2.50 -9.33 -8.57
CA VAL A 120 -2.04 -7.97 -8.26
C VAL A 120 -1.13 -7.96 -7.02
N PRO A 121 -0.09 -7.09 -6.96
CA PRO A 121 0.80 -6.99 -5.81
C PRO A 121 0.09 -6.50 -4.54
N SER A 122 0.76 -6.65 -3.40
CA SER A 122 0.30 -6.14 -2.11
C SER A 122 0.29 -4.62 -2.07
N THR A 123 -0.53 -4.05 -1.17
CA THR A 123 -0.57 -2.60 -0.92
C THR A 123 0.43 -2.18 0.16
N ILE A 124 1.19 -1.11 -0.08
CA ILE A 124 2.19 -0.59 0.86
C ILE A 124 1.51 0.20 1.99
N GLN A 125 0.76 1.27 1.62
CA GLN A 125 0.26 2.27 2.59
C GLN A 125 -0.64 1.67 3.66
N SER A 126 -1.66 0.91 3.28
CA SER A 126 -2.59 0.32 4.24
C SER A 126 -1.96 -0.84 5.04
N SER A 127 -0.96 -1.55 4.48
CA SER A 127 -0.20 -2.56 5.22
C SER A 127 0.59 -1.93 6.35
N ILE A 128 1.29 -0.82 6.09
CA ILE A 128 2.02 -0.04 7.09
C ILE A 128 1.07 0.48 8.18
N ALA A 129 -0.06 1.09 7.78
CA ALA A 129 -1.01 1.69 8.71
C ALA A 129 -1.59 0.65 9.69
N PHE A 130 -2.04 -0.51 9.16
CA PHE A 130 -2.62 -1.56 10.00
C PHE A 130 -1.56 -2.31 10.82
N THR A 131 -0.36 -2.51 10.28
CA THR A 131 0.76 -3.08 11.05
C THR A 131 1.14 -2.19 12.22
N SER A 132 1.23 -0.87 11.99
CA SER A 132 1.49 0.11 13.05
C SER A 132 0.39 0.14 14.11
N MET A 133 -0.89 0.16 13.68
CA MET A 133 -2.04 0.14 14.59
C MET A 133 -2.06 -1.13 15.46
N ALA A 134 -1.70 -2.27 14.89
CA ALA A 134 -1.66 -3.57 15.58
C ALA A 134 -0.37 -3.81 16.37
N ARG A 135 0.56 -2.84 16.46
CA ARG A 135 1.87 -2.94 17.11
C ARG A 135 2.73 -4.06 16.52
N GLY A 136 2.74 -4.18 15.18
CA GLY A 136 3.55 -5.13 14.42
C GLY A 136 4.89 -4.54 13.96
N ASN A 137 5.67 -5.32 13.22
CA ASN A 137 6.95 -4.91 12.63
C ASN A 137 6.72 -4.00 11.41
N VAL A 138 6.68 -2.68 11.66
CA VAL A 138 6.45 -1.66 10.62
C VAL A 138 7.56 -1.61 9.57
N PRO A 139 8.86 -1.61 9.92
CA PRO A 139 9.95 -1.70 8.95
C PRO A 139 9.81 -2.89 8.00
N ALA A 140 9.51 -4.08 8.55
CA ALA A 140 9.29 -5.27 7.72
C ALA A 140 8.09 -5.12 6.78
N ALA A 141 6.99 -4.51 7.23
CA ALA A 141 5.81 -4.26 6.39
C ALA A 141 6.12 -3.28 5.24
N ILE A 142 6.93 -2.23 5.48
CA ILE A 142 7.39 -1.31 4.44
C ILE A 142 8.18 -2.06 3.36
N CYS A 143 9.20 -2.82 3.78
CA CYS A 143 10.03 -3.58 2.86
C CYS A 143 9.22 -4.64 2.10
N ALA A 144 8.39 -5.42 2.79
CA ALA A 144 7.57 -6.46 2.15
C ALA A 144 6.60 -5.89 1.09
N GLY A 145 5.93 -4.77 1.38
CA GLY A 145 5.07 -4.09 0.43
C GLY A 145 5.85 -3.55 -0.78
N SER A 146 7.05 -3.00 -0.55
CA SER A 146 7.94 -2.51 -1.62
C SER A 146 8.44 -3.65 -2.50
N PHE A 147 8.89 -4.76 -1.93
CA PHE A 147 9.29 -5.95 -2.68
C PHE A 147 8.13 -6.55 -3.48
N SER A 148 6.94 -6.64 -2.86
CA SER A 148 5.75 -7.12 -3.56
C SER A 148 5.37 -6.22 -4.74
N SER A 149 5.47 -4.90 -4.59
CA SER A 149 5.18 -3.96 -5.68
C SER A 149 6.20 -4.06 -6.81
N LEU A 150 7.50 -4.19 -6.48
CA LEU A 150 8.56 -4.41 -7.46
C LEU A 150 8.39 -5.72 -8.24
N ALA A 151 8.21 -6.82 -7.50
CA ALA A 151 7.99 -8.13 -8.10
C ALA A 151 6.72 -8.11 -8.98
N GLY A 152 5.67 -7.40 -8.55
CA GLY A 152 4.41 -7.27 -9.27
C GLY A 152 4.52 -6.59 -10.63
N LEU A 153 5.52 -5.73 -10.86
CA LEU A 153 5.75 -5.13 -12.18
C LEU A 153 6.02 -6.19 -13.27
N VAL A 154 6.63 -7.30 -12.88
CA VAL A 154 6.98 -8.40 -13.78
C VAL A 154 6.03 -9.59 -13.58
N LEU A 155 5.84 -10.02 -12.32
CA LEU A 155 5.07 -11.22 -12.03
C LEU A 155 3.59 -11.06 -12.36
N THR A 156 2.97 -9.90 -12.15
CA THR A 156 1.55 -9.71 -12.44
C THR A 156 1.25 -9.86 -13.94
N PRO A 157 1.93 -9.16 -14.87
CA PRO A 157 1.73 -9.37 -16.30
C PRO A 157 2.07 -10.80 -16.75
N LEU A 158 3.13 -11.40 -16.21
CA LEU A 158 3.54 -12.76 -16.55
C LEU A 158 2.50 -13.79 -16.12
N LEU A 159 2.03 -13.71 -14.87
CA LEU A 159 0.97 -14.60 -14.36
C LEU A 159 -0.36 -14.35 -15.07
N ALA A 160 -0.68 -13.10 -15.39
CA ALA A 160 -1.88 -12.78 -16.17
C ALA A 160 -1.82 -13.39 -17.57
N ALA A 161 -0.68 -13.31 -18.24
CA ALA A 161 -0.49 -13.96 -19.54
C ALA A 161 -0.62 -15.49 -19.44
N LEU A 162 -0.02 -16.09 -18.42
CA LEU A 162 -0.03 -17.54 -18.22
C LEU A 162 -1.42 -18.07 -17.85
N LEU A 163 -2.12 -17.39 -16.93
CA LEU A 163 -3.35 -17.90 -16.32
C LEU A 163 -4.63 -17.38 -16.99
N LEU A 164 -4.59 -16.19 -17.60
CA LEU A 164 -5.73 -15.59 -18.29
C LEU A 164 -5.64 -15.70 -19.82
N GLY A 165 -4.46 -16.00 -20.37
CA GLY A 165 -4.22 -16.10 -21.81
C GLY A 165 -4.72 -17.40 -22.47
N GLY A 166 -5.06 -18.42 -21.69
CA GLY A 166 -5.33 -19.78 -22.19
C GLY A 166 -6.71 -20.02 -22.80
N SER A 167 -7.64 -19.08 -22.82
CA SER A 167 -8.99 -19.28 -23.36
C SER A 167 -9.24 -18.42 -24.62
N GLY A 168 -8.70 -18.85 -25.77
CA GLY A 168 -9.17 -18.42 -27.10
C GLY A 168 -8.54 -17.15 -27.71
N GLY A 169 -7.56 -16.53 -27.06
CA GLY A 169 -6.80 -15.42 -27.63
C GLY A 169 -5.41 -15.43 -27.02
N GLY A 170 -4.52 -16.27 -27.58
CA GLY A 170 -3.18 -16.46 -27.07
C GLY A 170 -2.46 -15.10 -26.89
N VAL A 171 -2.16 -14.77 -25.65
CA VAL A 171 -1.27 -13.64 -25.35
C VAL A 171 0.10 -14.05 -25.91
N SER A 172 0.47 -13.51 -27.05
CA SER A 172 1.77 -13.81 -27.65
C SER A 172 2.89 -13.33 -26.72
N ALA A 173 4.05 -14.00 -26.76
CA ALA A 173 5.21 -13.58 -25.99
C ALA A 173 5.53 -12.09 -26.24
N ASP A 174 5.38 -11.61 -27.47
CA ASP A 174 5.56 -10.19 -27.82
C ASP A 174 4.56 -9.27 -27.13
N SER A 175 3.32 -9.71 -26.91
CA SER A 175 2.33 -8.94 -26.15
C SER A 175 2.72 -8.83 -24.69
N VAL A 176 3.19 -9.92 -24.07
CA VAL A 176 3.71 -9.92 -22.69
C VAL A 176 4.90 -8.97 -22.56
N VAL A 177 5.89 -9.10 -23.45
CA VAL A 177 7.08 -8.22 -23.45
C VAL A 177 6.66 -6.76 -23.60
N ARG A 178 5.72 -6.46 -24.47
CA ARG A 178 5.19 -5.10 -24.69
C ARG A 178 4.51 -4.55 -23.43
N ILE A 179 3.68 -5.35 -22.77
CA ILE A 179 2.99 -4.98 -21.53
C ILE A 179 4.01 -4.74 -20.42
N VAL A 180 4.95 -5.67 -20.23
CA VAL A 180 6.01 -5.53 -19.22
C VAL A 180 6.84 -4.27 -19.52
N ALA A 181 7.23 -4.04 -20.77
CA ALA A 181 7.98 -2.85 -21.16
C ALA A 181 7.20 -1.56 -20.89
N GLN A 182 5.89 -1.53 -21.20
CA GLN A 182 5.04 -0.36 -20.96
C GLN A 182 4.95 0.05 -19.47
N LEU A 183 5.11 -0.91 -18.55
CA LEU A 183 5.11 -0.66 -17.10
C LEU A 183 6.55 -0.46 -16.58
N LEU A 184 7.47 -1.30 -17.01
CA LEU A 184 8.84 -1.34 -16.48
C LEU A 184 9.72 -0.20 -17.00
N VAL A 185 9.58 0.19 -18.28
CA VAL A 185 10.41 1.27 -18.86
C VAL A 185 10.20 2.60 -18.12
N PRO A 186 8.98 3.12 -17.94
CA PRO A 186 8.80 4.35 -17.17
C PRO A 186 9.24 4.19 -15.70
N PHE A 187 9.05 3.02 -15.10
CA PHE A 187 9.52 2.74 -13.74
C PHE A 187 11.06 2.83 -13.66
N LEU A 188 11.79 2.18 -14.57
CA LEU A 188 13.25 2.23 -14.63
C LEU A 188 13.75 3.65 -14.90
N ALA A 189 13.10 4.38 -15.82
CA ALA A 189 13.41 5.79 -16.07
C ALA A 189 13.27 6.64 -14.80
N GLY A 190 12.18 6.43 -14.03
CA GLY A 190 11.98 7.07 -12.74
C GLY A 190 13.09 6.72 -11.74
N GLN A 191 13.48 5.46 -11.67
CA GLN A 191 14.54 4.98 -10.77
C GLN A 191 15.91 5.56 -11.13
N LEU A 192 16.26 5.64 -12.42
CA LEU A 192 17.50 6.25 -12.90
C LEU A 192 17.57 7.75 -12.57
N LEU A 193 16.43 8.45 -12.77
CA LEU A 193 16.35 9.89 -12.50
C LEU A 193 16.14 10.23 -11.03
N ARG A 194 15.95 9.25 -10.16
CA ARG A 194 15.65 9.43 -8.73
C ARG A 194 16.64 10.35 -8.01
N ARG A 195 17.93 10.20 -8.27
CA ARG A 195 18.97 11.03 -7.63
C ARG A 195 18.79 12.52 -7.94
N ARG A 196 18.36 12.85 -9.17
CA ARG A 196 18.13 14.24 -9.61
C ARG A 196 16.75 14.75 -9.16
N LEU A 197 15.74 13.88 -9.17
CA LEU A 197 14.36 14.25 -8.84
C LEU A 197 14.06 14.21 -7.33
N GLY A 198 14.90 13.58 -6.51
CA GLY A 198 14.66 13.43 -5.07
C GLY A 198 14.27 14.72 -4.34
N PRO A 199 15.04 15.82 -4.45
CA PRO A 199 14.70 17.10 -3.83
C PRO A 199 13.37 17.67 -4.33
N PHE A 200 13.08 17.55 -5.64
CA PHE A 200 11.82 17.98 -6.24
C PHE A 200 10.64 17.16 -5.72
N LEU A 201 10.77 15.85 -5.65
CA LEU A 201 9.72 14.92 -5.17
C LEU A 201 9.38 15.18 -3.70
N THR A 202 10.39 15.44 -2.87
CA THR A 202 10.17 15.76 -1.45
C THR A 202 9.50 17.12 -1.27
N ARG A 203 9.90 18.13 -2.02
CA ARG A 203 9.31 19.47 -1.99
C ARG A 203 7.86 19.49 -2.45
N HIS A 204 7.51 18.69 -3.46
CA HIS A 204 6.18 18.70 -4.10
C HIS A 204 5.31 17.49 -3.73
N ARG A 205 5.55 16.83 -2.59
CA ARG A 205 4.85 15.61 -2.16
C ARG A 205 3.31 15.70 -2.26
N ARG A 206 2.73 16.86 -1.91
CA ARG A 206 1.27 17.07 -1.97
C ARG A 206 0.76 17.11 -3.41
N ALA A 207 1.41 17.86 -4.29
CA ALA A 207 1.03 17.97 -5.71
C ALA A 207 1.17 16.61 -6.42
N LEU A 208 2.26 15.90 -6.16
CA LEU A 208 2.49 14.56 -6.71
C LEU A 208 1.47 13.53 -6.20
N GLY A 209 1.05 13.63 -4.93
CA GLY A 209 -0.03 12.78 -4.40
C GLY A 209 -1.39 13.08 -5.03
N LEU A 210 -1.65 14.32 -5.42
CA LEU A 210 -2.85 14.69 -6.20
C LEU A 210 -2.75 14.20 -7.65
N ALA A 211 -1.58 14.28 -8.27
CA ALA A 211 -1.33 13.73 -9.60
C ALA A 211 -1.55 12.21 -9.65
N ASP A 212 -1.03 11.46 -8.66
CA ASP A 212 -1.29 10.03 -8.54
C ASP A 212 -2.78 9.70 -8.44
N ARG A 213 -3.49 10.40 -7.55
CA ARG A 213 -4.94 10.20 -7.38
C ARG A 213 -5.72 10.56 -8.64
N GLY A 214 -5.38 11.68 -9.28
CA GLY A 214 -6.00 12.12 -10.53
C GLY A 214 -5.77 11.13 -11.68
N ALA A 215 -4.54 10.62 -11.81
CA ALA A 215 -4.20 9.60 -12.79
C ALA A 215 -5.01 8.30 -12.58
N ILE A 216 -5.17 7.85 -11.34
CA ILE A 216 -5.99 6.67 -11.04
C ILE A 216 -7.46 6.93 -11.36
N LEU A 217 -8.01 8.10 -11.03
CA LEU A 217 -9.39 8.46 -11.37
C LEU A 217 -9.63 8.49 -12.88
N LEU A 218 -8.66 9.00 -13.64
CA LEU A 218 -8.73 9.00 -15.11
C LEU A 218 -8.74 7.56 -15.68
N VAL A 219 -7.88 6.68 -15.17
CA VAL A 219 -7.86 5.25 -15.54
C VAL A 219 -9.22 4.59 -15.24
N VAL A 220 -9.78 4.84 -14.05
CA VAL A 220 -11.11 4.32 -13.67
C VAL A 220 -12.19 4.86 -14.58
N TYR A 221 -12.22 6.17 -14.81
CA TYR A 221 -13.20 6.80 -15.70
C TYR A 221 -13.16 6.18 -17.10
N THR A 222 -11.96 6.05 -17.69
CA THR A 222 -11.77 5.49 -19.03
C THR A 222 -12.23 4.04 -19.10
N ALA A 223 -11.82 3.20 -18.14
CA ALA A 223 -12.19 1.79 -18.09
C ALA A 223 -13.70 1.59 -17.94
N PHE A 224 -14.34 2.33 -17.04
CA PHE A 224 -15.78 2.22 -16.83
C PHE A 224 -16.59 2.83 -17.97
N SER A 225 -16.16 3.94 -18.57
CA SER A 225 -16.78 4.52 -19.77
C SER A 225 -16.80 3.50 -20.92
N ALA A 226 -15.68 2.81 -21.17
CA ALA A 226 -15.62 1.77 -22.19
C ALA A 226 -16.59 0.61 -21.88
N GLY A 227 -16.66 0.17 -20.62
CA GLY A 227 -17.60 -0.85 -20.16
C GLY A 227 -19.08 -0.43 -20.31
N MET A 228 -19.42 0.84 -20.08
CA MET A 228 -20.78 1.37 -20.28
C MET A 228 -21.16 1.39 -21.76
N VAL A 229 -20.26 1.87 -22.63
CA VAL A 229 -20.48 1.91 -24.08
C VAL A 229 -20.66 0.49 -24.66
N GLN A 230 -19.92 -0.50 -24.13
CA GLN A 230 -20.02 -1.92 -24.55
C GLN A 230 -21.23 -2.65 -23.94
N GLY A 231 -22.00 -2.02 -23.05
CA GLY A 231 -23.15 -2.64 -22.40
C GLY A 231 -22.81 -3.79 -21.44
N ILE A 232 -21.55 -3.90 -21.01
CA ILE A 232 -21.05 -4.98 -20.16
C ILE A 232 -21.83 -5.05 -18.83
N TRP A 233 -22.24 -3.91 -18.29
CA TRP A 233 -22.94 -3.80 -17.02
C TRP A 233 -24.35 -4.36 -17.02
N HIS A 234 -25.01 -4.46 -18.18
CA HIS A 234 -26.30 -5.14 -18.31
C HIS A 234 -26.23 -6.65 -18.08
N GLN A 235 -25.02 -7.22 -18.13
CA GLN A 235 -24.77 -8.64 -17.90
C GLN A 235 -24.53 -9.00 -16.43
N VAL A 236 -24.36 -8.00 -15.54
CA VAL A 236 -24.07 -8.19 -14.11
C VAL A 236 -25.31 -7.85 -13.27
N GLY A 237 -26.14 -8.87 -13.01
CA GLY A 237 -27.29 -8.74 -12.11
C GLY A 237 -26.85 -8.67 -10.63
N ALA A 238 -27.75 -8.15 -9.76
CA ALA A 238 -27.49 -7.99 -8.32
C ALA A 238 -27.11 -9.33 -7.64
N ALA A 239 -27.70 -10.46 -8.04
CA ALA A 239 -27.37 -11.77 -7.53
C ALA A 239 -25.91 -12.17 -7.83
N ARG A 240 -25.41 -11.89 -9.03
CA ARG A 240 -24.02 -12.15 -9.42
C ARG A 240 -23.04 -11.26 -8.68
N LEU A 241 -23.41 -10.00 -8.43
CA LEU A 241 -22.62 -9.09 -7.60
C LEU A 241 -22.56 -9.56 -6.14
N GLY A 242 -23.69 -10.03 -5.58
CA GLY A 242 -23.72 -10.64 -4.25
C GLY A 242 -22.86 -11.90 -4.15
N ALA A 243 -22.90 -12.76 -5.17
CA ALA A 243 -22.05 -13.94 -5.24
C ALA A 243 -20.56 -13.58 -5.31
N LEU A 244 -20.19 -12.57 -6.12
CA LEU A 244 -18.82 -12.06 -6.18
C LEU A 244 -18.34 -11.58 -4.82
N LEU A 245 -19.13 -10.75 -4.12
CA LEU A 245 -18.79 -10.26 -2.78
C LEU A 245 -18.62 -11.40 -1.77
N ALA A 246 -19.47 -12.43 -1.83
CA ALA A 246 -19.34 -13.60 -0.96
C ALA A 246 -18.04 -14.38 -1.23
N VAL A 247 -17.69 -14.58 -2.51
CA VAL A 247 -16.44 -15.24 -2.90
C VAL A 247 -15.22 -14.40 -2.47
N GLU A 248 -15.26 -13.10 -2.65
CA GLU A 248 -14.18 -12.20 -2.20
C GLU A 248 -14.04 -12.18 -0.68
N ALA A 249 -15.16 -12.22 0.06
CA ALA A 249 -15.13 -12.30 1.53
C ALA A 249 -14.52 -13.64 1.99
N ALA A 250 -14.86 -14.73 1.35
CA ALA A 250 -14.25 -16.04 1.61
C ALA A 250 -12.75 -16.02 1.29
N LEU A 251 -12.36 -15.49 0.14
CA LEU A 251 -10.96 -15.35 -0.28
C LEU A 251 -10.15 -14.52 0.72
N LEU A 252 -10.67 -13.36 1.14
CA LEU A 252 -10.03 -12.52 2.14
C LEU A 252 -9.88 -13.23 3.48
N THR A 253 -10.93 -13.90 3.94
CA THR A 253 -10.93 -14.64 5.21
C THR A 253 -9.90 -15.75 5.18
N VAL A 254 -9.89 -16.57 4.13
CA VAL A 254 -8.91 -17.65 3.95
C VAL A 254 -7.49 -17.09 3.95
N MET A 255 -7.23 -16.02 3.21
CA MET A 255 -5.90 -15.40 3.17
C MET A 255 -5.46 -14.79 4.50
N LEU A 256 -6.37 -14.17 5.27
CA LEU A 256 -6.07 -13.66 6.61
C LEU A 256 -5.73 -14.80 7.58
N LEU A 257 -6.41 -15.93 7.48
CA LEU A 257 -6.13 -17.11 8.29
C LEU A 257 -4.83 -17.79 7.87
N LEU A 258 -4.65 -18.06 6.57
CA LEU A 258 -3.44 -18.70 6.05
C LEU A 258 -2.18 -17.89 6.34
N SER A 259 -2.21 -16.57 6.12
CA SER A 259 -1.07 -15.71 6.40
C SER A 259 -0.74 -15.64 7.90
N TRP A 260 -1.75 -15.66 8.77
CA TRP A 260 -1.55 -15.65 10.22
C TRP A 260 -1.03 -16.97 10.78
N TYR A 261 -1.72 -18.06 10.45
CA TYR A 261 -1.37 -19.40 10.96
C TYR A 261 -0.14 -19.96 10.24
N GLY A 262 0.02 -19.69 8.95
CA GLY A 262 1.22 -20.04 8.19
C GLY A 262 2.47 -19.36 8.76
N ALA A 263 2.40 -18.06 9.06
CA ALA A 263 3.50 -17.35 9.71
C ALA A 263 3.79 -17.90 11.13
N LYS A 264 2.74 -18.32 11.87
CA LYS A 264 2.92 -18.99 13.17
C LYS A 264 3.63 -20.32 13.01
N ALA A 265 3.23 -21.14 12.05
CA ALA A 265 3.85 -22.45 11.77
C ALA A 265 5.31 -22.33 11.31
N LEU A 266 5.65 -21.23 10.60
CA LEU A 266 7.01 -20.91 10.18
C LEU A 266 7.90 -20.34 11.32
N GLY A 267 7.36 -20.19 12.55
CA GLY A 267 8.11 -19.75 13.72
C GLY A 267 8.32 -18.23 13.82
N PHE A 268 7.55 -17.41 13.09
CA PHE A 268 7.65 -15.96 13.21
C PHE A 268 7.09 -15.45 14.54
N GLY A 269 7.76 -14.46 15.16
CA GLY A 269 7.28 -13.73 16.32
C GLY A 269 5.98 -12.95 16.03
N ARG A 270 5.30 -12.49 17.10
CA ARG A 270 4.00 -11.79 16.97
C ARG A 270 4.07 -10.57 16.04
N ALA A 271 5.10 -9.73 16.19
CA ALA A 271 5.26 -8.51 15.40
C ALA A 271 5.42 -8.79 13.91
N ASP A 272 6.21 -9.81 13.54
CA ASP A 272 6.41 -10.24 12.16
C ASP A 272 5.17 -10.90 11.57
N ARG A 273 4.45 -11.71 12.37
CA ARG A 273 3.16 -12.32 11.96
C ARG A 273 2.13 -11.28 11.59
N ILE A 274 2.07 -10.16 12.32
CA ILE A 274 1.20 -9.03 12.02
C ILE A 274 1.60 -8.40 10.68
N ALA A 275 2.89 -8.17 10.46
CA ALA A 275 3.40 -7.64 9.19
C ALA A 275 3.09 -8.58 8.01
N ILE A 276 3.35 -9.90 8.15
CA ILE A 276 3.04 -10.91 7.14
C ILE A 276 1.53 -10.94 6.86
N GLN A 277 0.69 -10.93 7.90
CA GLN A 277 -0.76 -10.99 7.72
C GLN A 277 -1.26 -9.79 6.92
N PHE A 278 -0.89 -8.56 7.28
CA PHE A 278 -1.38 -7.38 6.58
C PHE A 278 -0.70 -7.13 5.23
N ALA A 279 0.55 -7.53 5.04
CA ALA A 279 1.20 -7.44 3.75
C ALA A 279 0.81 -8.59 2.80
N GLY A 280 0.66 -9.82 3.32
CA GLY A 280 0.38 -11.01 2.51
C GLY A 280 -1.09 -11.21 2.14
N SER A 281 -2.05 -10.60 2.86
CA SER A 281 -3.49 -10.79 2.60
C SER A 281 -4.16 -9.68 1.80
N LYS A 282 -3.43 -8.64 1.42
CA LYS A 282 -4.00 -7.46 0.75
C LYS A 282 -3.56 -7.31 -0.69
N LYS A 283 -4.40 -6.64 -1.47
CA LYS A 283 -4.18 -6.35 -2.89
C LYS A 283 -4.24 -4.86 -3.16
N SER A 284 -3.30 -4.37 -4.00
CA SER A 284 -3.14 -2.95 -4.29
C SER A 284 -4.09 -2.49 -5.40
N LEU A 285 -5.07 -1.67 -5.04
CA LEU A 285 -5.90 -1.00 -6.01
C LEU A 285 -5.07 -0.04 -6.89
N ALA A 286 -4.17 0.73 -6.26
CA ALA A 286 -3.36 1.73 -6.95
C ALA A 286 -2.42 1.14 -8.02
N ALA A 287 -1.86 -0.05 -7.78
CA ALA A 287 -1.05 -0.75 -8.77
C ALA A 287 -1.92 -1.54 -9.76
N GLY A 288 -3.01 -2.16 -9.27
CA GLY A 288 -3.85 -3.03 -10.08
C GLY A 288 -4.67 -2.31 -11.14
N LEU A 289 -5.18 -1.10 -10.85
CA LEU A 289 -5.97 -0.33 -11.82
C LEU A 289 -5.18 0.01 -13.09
N PRO A 290 -3.97 0.61 -13.01
CA PRO A 290 -3.15 0.83 -14.19
C PRO A 290 -2.80 -0.46 -14.93
N MET A 291 -2.48 -1.53 -14.20
CA MET A 291 -2.17 -2.84 -14.80
C MET A 291 -3.40 -3.42 -15.53
N ALA A 292 -4.60 -3.32 -14.92
CA ALA A 292 -5.83 -3.77 -15.57
C ALA A 292 -6.09 -3.04 -16.89
N SER A 293 -5.89 -1.73 -16.95
CA SER A 293 -6.10 -0.94 -18.16
C SER A 293 -5.16 -1.35 -19.29
N VAL A 294 -3.91 -1.69 -18.96
CA VAL A 294 -2.91 -2.15 -19.93
C VAL A 294 -3.21 -3.58 -20.41
N LEU A 295 -3.57 -4.48 -19.47
CA LEU A 295 -3.78 -5.90 -19.77
C LEU A 295 -5.11 -6.19 -20.47
N PHE A 296 -6.16 -5.48 -20.12
CA PHE A 296 -7.53 -5.74 -20.60
C PHE A 296 -8.04 -4.68 -21.58
N GLY A 297 -7.36 -3.55 -21.70
CA GLY A 297 -7.78 -2.46 -22.59
C GLY A 297 -9.23 -2.03 -22.37
N ALA A 298 -10.05 -2.09 -23.40
CA ALA A 298 -11.47 -1.72 -23.35
C ALA A 298 -12.31 -2.59 -22.40
N HIS A 299 -11.89 -3.82 -22.07
CA HIS A 299 -12.56 -4.75 -21.15
C HIS A 299 -12.09 -4.60 -19.69
N ALA A 300 -11.24 -3.61 -19.40
CA ALA A 300 -10.66 -3.41 -18.06
C ALA A 300 -11.70 -3.23 -16.94
N SER A 301 -12.90 -2.72 -17.26
CA SER A 301 -13.97 -2.51 -16.29
C SER A 301 -14.35 -3.80 -15.52
N MET A 302 -14.38 -4.96 -16.21
CA MET A 302 -14.68 -6.23 -15.58
C MET A 302 -13.56 -6.75 -14.67
N ALA A 303 -12.31 -6.39 -14.95
CA ALA A 303 -11.18 -6.69 -14.07
C ALA A 303 -11.07 -5.71 -12.90
N VAL A 304 -11.48 -4.46 -13.10
CA VAL A 304 -11.43 -3.39 -12.10
C VAL A 304 -12.49 -3.56 -11.02
N LEU A 305 -13.70 -4.02 -11.38
CA LEU A 305 -14.81 -4.16 -10.43
C LEU A 305 -14.49 -5.08 -9.24
N PRO A 306 -14.04 -6.35 -9.42
CA PRO A 306 -13.65 -7.19 -8.30
C PRO A 306 -12.54 -6.57 -7.46
N LEU A 307 -11.55 -5.97 -8.10
CA LEU A 307 -10.44 -5.33 -7.39
C LEU A 307 -10.88 -4.16 -6.51
N MET A 308 -11.85 -3.35 -6.96
CA MET A 308 -12.41 -2.24 -6.17
C MET A 308 -13.21 -2.73 -4.97
N LEU A 309 -14.07 -3.73 -5.17
CA LEU A 309 -14.90 -4.32 -4.11
C LEU A 309 -14.02 -4.99 -3.05
N PHE A 310 -13.09 -5.82 -3.46
CA PHE A 310 -12.13 -6.46 -2.56
C PHE A 310 -11.30 -5.44 -1.79
N HIS A 311 -10.83 -4.38 -2.47
CA HIS A 311 -10.03 -3.34 -1.82
C HIS A 311 -10.80 -2.65 -0.69
N GLN A 312 -12.06 -2.33 -0.90
CA GLN A 312 -12.89 -1.74 0.15
C GLN A 312 -13.14 -2.71 1.30
N MET A 313 -13.45 -3.96 0.99
CA MET A 313 -13.68 -5.01 1.98
C MET A 313 -12.43 -5.25 2.83
N GLN A 314 -11.26 -5.40 2.20
CA GLN A 314 -10.00 -5.60 2.94
C GLN A 314 -9.66 -4.43 3.88
N LEU A 315 -9.96 -3.18 3.49
CA LEU A 315 -9.73 -2.02 4.37
C LEU A 315 -10.61 -2.08 5.62
N MET A 316 -11.90 -2.37 5.46
CA MET A 316 -12.84 -2.47 6.58
C MET A 316 -12.47 -3.62 7.53
N VAL A 317 -12.27 -4.82 6.99
CA VAL A 317 -11.95 -6.01 7.79
C VAL A 317 -10.61 -5.86 8.50
N CYS A 318 -9.56 -5.42 7.77
CA CYS A 318 -8.24 -5.25 8.36
C CYS A 318 -8.20 -4.13 9.41
N ALA A 319 -9.00 -3.06 9.28
CA ALA A 319 -9.11 -2.02 10.30
C ALA A 319 -9.67 -2.58 11.62
N VAL A 320 -10.71 -3.41 11.54
CA VAL A 320 -11.28 -4.08 12.72
C VAL A 320 -10.27 -5.01 13.38
N ILE A 321 -9.58 -5.84 12.58
CA ILE A 321 -8.55 -6.76 13.08
C ILE A 321 -7.39 -5.99 13.73
N ALA A 322 -6.89 -4.94 13.07
CA ALA A 322 -5.80 -4.13 13.59
C ALA A 322 -6.17 -3.46 14.92
N ARG A 323 -7.40 -2.91 15.02
CA ARG A 323 -7.92 -2.32 16.25
C ARG A 323 -8.05 -3.35 17.38
N ARG A 324 -8.55 -4.55 17.10
CA ARG A 324 -8.61 -5.63 18.11
C ARG A 324 -7.22 -5.98 18.61
N ARG A 325 -6.25 -6.16 17.69
CA ARG A 325 -4.87 -6.51 18.06
C ARG A 325 -4.10 -5.41 18.78
N SER A 326 -4.51 -4.15 18.66
CA SER A 326 -3.89 -3.05 19.40
C SER A 326 -4.08 -3.17 20.92
N HIS A 327 -5.09 -3.94 21.37
CA HIS A 327 -5.39 -4.17 22.77
C HIS A 327 -4.80 -5.49 23.32
N ASP A 328 -4.24 -6.35 22.42
CA ASP A 328 -3.63 -7.60 22.87
C ASP A 328 -2.39 -7.31 23.73
N PRO A 329 -2.18 -8.01 24.87
CA PRO A 329 -0.96 -7.87 25.65
C PRO A 329 0.26 -8.24 24.81
N VAL A 330 1.30 -7.39 24.87
CA VAL A 330 2.58 -7.67 24.21
C VAL A 330 3.36 -8.58 25.15
N PRO A 331 3.85 -9.74 24.71
CA PRO A 331 4.70 -10.61 25.51
C PRO A 331 5.95 -9.86 25.98
N GLU A 332 6.26 -9.92 27.27
CA GLU A 332 7.35 -9.14 27.91
C GLU A 332 8.75 -9.38 27.28
N GLY A 333 8.95 -10.48 26.57
CA GLY A 333 10.21 -10.79 25.88
C GLY A 333 10.47 -9.99 24.58
N GLU A 334 9.42 -9.44 23.93
CA GLU A 334 9.60 -8.69 22.66
C GLU A 334 9.92 -7.20 22.87
N VAL A 335 9.75 -6.68 24.09
CA VAL A 335 10.01 -5.26 24.42
C VAL A 335 11.50 -4.97 24.52
N SER A 336 12.32 -5.97 24.87
CA SER A 336 13.76 -5.82 25.09
C SER A 336 14.59 -5.62 23.81
N GLU A 337 14.18 -6.17 22.65
CA GLU A 337 14.97 -6.07 21.42
C GLU A 337 14.79 -4.74 20.66
N THR A 338 13.63 -4.08 20.81
CA THR A 338 13.36 -2.81 20.11
C THR A 338 13.99 -1.61 20.85
N GLY A 339 14.13 -1.68 22.18
CA GLY A 339 14.73 -0.64 23.02
C GLY A 339 16.26 -0.62 22.97
N SER A 340 16.90 -1.78 22.80
CA SER A 340 18.37 -1.92 22.80
C SER A 340 19.04 -1.39 21.52
N ARG A 341 18.34 -1.28 20.40
CA ARG A 341 18.90 -0.77 19.12
C ARG A 341 18.91 0.74 18.98
N THR A 342 18.18 1.47 19.82
CA THR A 342 18.13 2.94 19.78
C THR A 342 19.05 3.58 20.84
N GLY A 343 19.47 2.85 21.86
CA GLY A 343 20.29 3.34 22.97
C GLY A 343 21.80 3.26 22.78
N SER A 344 22.31 2.59 21.72
CA SER A 344 23.76 2.32 21.55
C SER A 344 24.54 3.29 20.67
N ARG A 345 23.99 4.46 20.34
CA ARG A 345 24.66 5.42 19.45
C ARG A 345 24.91 6.82 20.03
N THR A 346 24.69 7.00 21.34
CA THR A 346 25.03 8.26 22.01
C THR A 346 25.75 7.96 23.33
N GLY A 347 27.00 7.51 23.25
CA GLY A 347 27.77 7.26 24.45
C GLY A 347 29.16 6.68 24.19
N SER A 348 29.95 7.32 23.34
CA SER A 348 31.40 7.14 23.37
C SER A 348 32.08 8.23 22.53
N GLU A 349 32.27 9.37 23.16
CA GLU A 349 33.35 10.31 22.85
C GLU A 349 33.37 11.35 23.96
N THR A 350 34.11 11.08 25.02
CA THR A 350 34.89 12.08 25.73
C THR A 350 35.95 11.35 26.58
N GLY A 351 37.14 11.36 26.11
CA GLY A 351 38.48 11.54 26.59
C GLY A 351 38.79 11.05 27.99
N SER A 352 39.57 9.98 28.05
CA SER A 352 40.48 9.67 29.12
C SER A 352 41.75 10.49 28.88
N GLU A 353 42.11 11.39 29.76
CA GLU A 353 43.47 11.74 30.04
C GLU A 353 43.69 11.74 31.54
N THR A 354 44.42 10.73 31.94
CA THR A 354 45.04 10.56 33.25
C THR A 354 46.35 11.35 33.34
N GLY A 355 46.47 12.16 34.34
CA GLY A 355 47.75 12.72 34.78
C GLY A 355 47.75 12.89 36.30
N PRO A 356 48.83 12.50 37.02
CA PRO A 356 48.79 12.29 38.47
C PRO A 356 49.03 13.59 39.26
N ALA A 357 48.53 13.58 40.49
CA ALA A 357 48.71 14.59 41.53
C ALA A 357 50.17 14.74 41.98
N PRO A 358 50.53 15.88 42.59
CA PRO A 358 51.21 15.82 43.85
C PRO A 358 50.55 16.64 44.98
N ALA A 359 50.66 16.09 46.16
CA ALA A 359 50.31 16.64 47.44
C ALA A 359 51.16 17.87 47.80
N LEU A 360 50.63 18.79 48.61
CA LEU A 360 51.31 19.39 49.75
C LEU A 360 50.38 20.34 50.55
N THR A 361 50.18 19.96 51.82
CA THR A 361 50.23 20.72 53.07
C THR A 361 49.46 22.05 53.23
N GLY A 362 48.62 22.06 54.24
CA GLY A 362 47.90 23.17 54.85
C GLY A 362 48.77 24.29 55.49
N PRO A 363 48.32 25.13 56.42
CA PRO A 363 47.08 25.16 57.17
C PRO A 363 46.54 26.61 57.47
N ARG A 364 45.30 26.69 58.08
CA ARG A 364 44.85 27.63 59.11
C ARG A 364 44.43 29.08 58.82
N ARG A 365 43.30 29.34 59.50
CA ARG A 365 42.78 30.65 60.08
C ARG A 365 41.96 31.48 59.11
N GLY A 366 40.81 32.00 59.44
CA GLY A 366 40.09 32.30 60.65
C GLY A 366 39.22 33.51 60.36
N GLY A 367 38.09 33.61 61.01
CA GLY A 367 37.49 34.91 61.29
C GLY A 367 36.22 35.25 60.47
N SER A 368 35.11 35.03 61.11
CA SER A 368 34.19 35.96 61.75
C SER A 368 33.40 36.90 60.79
N SER A 369 32.11 36.65 60.83
CA SER A 369 31.08 37.48 61.42
C SER A 369 30.33 38.47 60.54
N ARG A 370 29.03 38.42 60.76
CA ARG A 370 28.00 39.51 60.72
C ARG A 370 27.40 39.84 59.36
N SER A 371 26.13 39.59 59.19
CA SER A 371 24.98 40.34 59.75
C SER A 371 24.44 41.41 58.81
N GLY A 372 23.19 41.39 58.55
CA GLY A 372 22.38 42.51 58.04
C GLY A 372 21.52 42.10 56.84
N ALA A 373 20.28 41.73 56.98
CA ALA A 373 19.06 42.46 57.33
C ALA A 373 18.78 43.61 56.33
N GLY A 374 17.61 43.54 55.76
CA GLY A 374 16.95 44.72 55.18
C GLY A 374 16.20 44.41 53.88
N THR A 375 14.96 43.97 54.01
CA THR A 375 13.71 44.71 53.75
C THR A 375 13.56 45.39 52.38
N ALA A 376 12.60 44.87 51.69
CA ALA A 376 11.33 45.52 51.31
C ALA A 376 11.24 46.38 50.07
N THR A 377 10.18 46.11 49.35
CA THR A 377 9.19 46.96 48.65
C THR A 377 9.34 47.18 47.16
N ARG A 378 8.40 46.61 46.47
CA ARG A 378 7.26 47.19 45.72
C ARG A 378 7.55 47.86 44.35
N SER A 379 6.71 47.42 43.43
CA SER A 379 5.93 48.13 42.42
C SER A 379 6.65 48.52 41.11
N GLY A 380 5.99 48.06 40.09
CA GLY A 380 6.12 48.43 38.68
C GLY A 380 5.58 47.30 37.80
#